data_c3eca93fc9d8886bcdf129a214180a4c
#
_entry.id   c3eca93fc9d8886bcdf129a214180a4c
#
_cell.length_a   1.000
_cell.length_b   1.000
_cell.length_c   1.000
_cell.angle_alpha   90.00
_cell.angle_beta   90.00
_cell.angle_gamma   90.00
#
_symmetry.space_group_name_H-M   'P 1'
#
loop_
_entity.id
_entity.type
_entity.pdbx_description
1 polymer ?
#
loop_
_entity_poly.entity_id
_entity_poly.type
_entity_poly.pdbx_seq_one_letter_code
_entity_poly.pdbx_strand_id
1 'polypeptide(L)'
;MENSVQLRDVVPEDLELFLAYEHDPDAARRSRFAPRESEAFMTHWRTRVLGDPANFVQTVVVDGETAGNFVAWWEEDRRFIGYWLGRAYWGRGIGTRALTAFLERETARPLYADPVVGNTGSVRLLEKCGFTATGTVRHGENEHVLLVLGEGA
;
A
#
# COMPACT_ATOMS: atom_id res chain seq x y z
N MET A 1 -21.24 5.11 14.03
CA MET A 1 -21.33 5.36 12.56
C MET A 1 -20.08 4.85 11.88
N GLU A 2 -20.25 4.19 10.77
CA GLU A 2 -19.10 3.76 9.98
C GLU A 2 -18.46 4.94 9.26
N ASN A 3 -17.14 4.90 9.16
CA ASN A 3 -16.43 5.88 8.37
C ASN A 3 -16.72 5.70 6.89
N SER A 4 -16.75 6.80 6.15
CA SER A 4 -16.80 6.76 4.69
C SER A 4 -15.37 6.51 4.19
N VAL A 5 -15.17 5.47 3.40
CA VAL A 5 -13.87 5.15 2.80
C VAL A 5 -14.02 5.19 1.28
N GLN A 6 -13.22 6.04 0.64
CA GLN A 6 -13.27 6.22 -0.80
C GLN A 6 -11.85 6.25 -1.38
N LEU A 7 -11.75 5.97 -2.66
CA LEU A 7 -10.50 6.09 -3.42
C LEU A 7 -10.66 7.18 -4.46
N ARG A 8 -9.59 7.93 -4.69
CA ARG A 8 -9.52 8.92 -5.78
C ARG A 8 -8.10 9.03 -6.31
N ASP A 9 -7.95 9.69 -7.43
CA ASP A 9 -6.62 9.95 -7.97
C ASP A 9 -5.81 10.84 -7.02
N VAL A 10 -4.50 10.64 -7.03
CA VAL A 10 -3.59 11.42 -6.20
C VAL A 10 -3.47 12.83 -6.75
N VAL A 11 -3.52 13.82 -5.86
CA VAL A 11 -3.24 15.22 -6.19
C VAL A 11 -1.94 15.65 -5.50
N PRO A 12 -1.25 16.70 -6.00
CA PRO A 12 0.05 17.09 -5.43
C PRO A 12 0.04 17.35 -3.93
N GLU A 13 -1.06 17.88 -3.40
CA GLU A 13 -1.20 18.17 -1.97
C GLU A 13 -1.15 16.93 -1.10
N ASP A 14 -1.50 15.77 -1.64
CA ASP A 14 -1.46 14.51 -0.89
C ASP A 14 -0.04 14.10 -0.52
N LEU A 15 0.94 14.48 -1.33
CA LEU A 15 2.32 14.00 -1.17
C LEU A 15 2.94 14.43 0.16
N GLU A 16 2.60 15.59 0.67
CA GLU A 16 3.10 16.04 1.96
C GLU A 16 2.57 15.20 3.11
N LEU A 17 1.30 14.79 3.02
CA LEU A 17 0.72 13.89 4.01
C LEU A 17 1.33 12.49 3.90
N PHE A 18 1.54 11.99 2.70
CA PHE A 18 2.19 10.70 2.49
C PHE A 18 3.61 10.70 3.07
N LEU A 19 4.34 11.80 2.88
CA LEU A 19 5.66 11.96 3.47
C LEU A 19 5.59 11.89 4.99
N ALA A 20 4.65 12.61 5.60
CA ALA A 20 4.46 12.62 7.04
C ALA A 20 4.14 11.20 7.56
N TYR A 21 3.30 10.47 6.85
CA TYR A 21 2.96 9.09 7.23
C TYR A 21 4.17 8.16 7.15
N GLU A 22 5.01 8.31 6.13
CA GLU A 22 6.23 7.51 5.99
C GLU A 22 7.21 7.79 7.13
N HIS A 23 7.24 9.02 7.64
CA HIS A 23 8.14 9.42 8.71
C HIS A 23 7.59 9.14 10.12
N ASP A 24 6.42 8.57 10.24
CA ASP A 24 5.91 8.13 11.54
C ASP A 24 6.81 7.01 12.07
N PRO A 25 7.42 7.16 13.26
CA PRO A 25 8.35 6.15 13.78
C PRO A 25 7.72 4.77 13.96
N ASP A 26 6.44 4.70 14.33
CA ASP A 26 5.75 3.42 14.51
C ASP A 26 5.53 2.73 13.17
N ALA A 27 5.17 3.49 12.13
CA ALA A 27 4.99 2.95 10.79
C ALA A 27 6.32 2.46 10.22
N ALA A 28 7.38 3.23 10.38
CA ALA A 28 8.71 2.86 9.90
C ALA A 28 9.21 1.58 10.57
N ARG A 29 9.02 1.49 11.89
CA ARG A 29 9.43 0.31 12.67
C ARG A 29 8.64 -0.92 12.27
N ARG A 30 7.32 -0.79 12.11
CA ARG A 30 6.42 -1.88 11.77
C ARG A 30 6.70 -2.46 10.37
N SER A 31 7.04 -1.60 9.43
CA SER A 31 7.32 -2.01 8.05
C SER A 31 8.79 -2.29 7.79
N ARG A 32 9.66 -1.97 8.73
CA ARG A 32 11.12 -2.01 8.60
C ARG A 32 11.59 -1.20 7.41
N PHE A 33 10.95 -0.07 7.20
CA PHE A 33 11.22 0.83 6.10
C PHE A 33 11.96 2.06 6.61
N ALA A 34 13.12 2.38 6.00
CA ALA A 34 13.85 3.60 6.32
C ALA A 34 13.17 4.79 5.63
N PRO A 35 12.65 5.77 6.40
CA PRO A 35 11.99 6.92 5.78
C PRO A 35 12.94 7.68 4.87
N ARG A 36 12.44 8.08 3.70
CA ARG A 36 13.22 8.85 2.75
C ARG A 36 13.22 10.32 3.15
N GLU A 37 14.32 10.99 2.85
CA GLU A 37 14.40 12.42 2.94
C GLU A 37 13.34 13.08 2.05
N SER A 38 12.85 14.27 2.44
CA SER A 38 11.76 14.96 1.78
C SER A 38 11.96 15.10 0.25
N GLU A 39 13.14 15.56 -0.17
CA GLU A 39 13.42 15.74 -1.59
C GLU A 39 13.44 14.42 -2.35
N ALA A 40 14.08 13.41 -1.78
CA ALA A 40 14.14 12.06 -2.38
C ALA A 40 12.75 11.46 -2.48
N PHE A 41 11.92 11.64 -1.45
CA PHE A 41 10.53 11.18 -1.45
C PHE A 41 9.73 11.85 -2.57
N MET A 42 9.81 13.17 -2.69
CA MET A 42 9.04 13.90 -3.71
C MET A 42 9.47 13.51 -5.11
N THR A 43 10.79 13.36 -5.34
CA THR A 43 11.30 12.94 -6.63
C THR A 43 10.82 11.53 -6.98
N HIS A 44 10.89 10.60 -6.02
CA HIS A 44 10.43 9.23 -6.22
C HIS A 44 8.95 9.20 -6.60
N TRP A 45 8.12 9.91 -5.85
CA TRP A 45 6.67 9.92 -6.10
C TRP A 45 6.32 10.56 -7.46
N ARG A 46 6.96 11.65 -7.80
CA ARG A 46 6.68 12.35 -9.07
C ARG A 46 7.16 11.57 -10.29
N THR A 47 8.32 10.91 -10.20
CA THR A 47 8.93 10.26 -11.36
C THR A 47 8.67 8.75 -11.44
N ARG A 48 8.73 8.04 -10.32
CA ARG A 48 8.62 6.57 -10.31
C ARG A 48 7.21 6.08 -10.03
N VAL A 49 6.45 6.79 -9.21
CA VAL A 49 5.10 6.37 -8.84
C VAL A 49 4.08 6.98 -9.78
N LEU A 50 3.98 8.30 -9.80
CA LEU A 50 2.99 9.01 -10.63
C LEU A 50 3.46 9.20 -12.06
N GLY A 51 4.77 9.20 -12.30
CA GLY A 51 5.33 9.39 -13.63
C GLY A 51 5.28 8.16 -14.52
N ASP A 52 4.97 6.99 -14.00
CA ASP A 52 4.86 5.76 -14.79
C ASP A 52 3.38 5.48 -15.08
N PRO A 53 2.95 5.60 -16.35
CA PRO A 53 1.54 5.39 -16.71
C PRO A 53 1.05 3.95 -16.53
N ALA A 54 1.95 2.98 -16.38
CA ALA A 54 1.59 1.59 -16.13
C ALA A 54 1.18 1.35 -14.68
N ASN A 55 1.50 2.27 -13.78
CA ASN A 55 1.10 2.18 -12.37
C ASN A 55 -0.35 2.61 -12.18
N PHE A 56 -1.02 1.96 -11.23
CA PHE A 56 -2.34 2.41 -10.77
C PHE A 56 -2.18 2.92 -9.33
N VAL A 57 -2.45 4.20 -9.12
CA VAL A 57 -2.18 4.87 -7.85
C VAL A 57 -3.43 5.58 -7.38
N GLN A 58 -3.84 5.31 -6.13
CA GLN A 58 -5.04 5.92 -5.57
C GLN A 58 -4.76 6.46 -4.17
N THR A 59 -5.37 7.58 -3.86
CA THR A 59 -5.40 8.12 -2.50
C THR A 59 -6.61 7.54 -1.78
N VAL A 60 -6.39 7.10 -0.54
CA VAL A 60 -7.47 6.67 0.35
C VAL A 60 -7.99 7.89 1.09
N VAL A 61 -9.30 8.09 1.01
CA VAL A 61 -9.99 9.21 1.69
C VAL A 61 -10.95 8.64 2.72
N VAL A 62 -10.82 9.11 3.96
CA VAL A 62 -11.67 8.69 5.07
C VAL A 62 -12.38 9.92 5.61
N ASP A 63 -13.71 9.94 5.50
CA ASP A 63 -14.54 11.06 5.95
C ASP A 63 -14.04 12.41 5.38
N GLY A 64 -13.64 12.40 4.11
CA GLY A 64 -13.18 13.60 3.42
C GLY A 64 -11.71 13.95 3.65
N GLU A 65 -10.98 13.18 4.46
CA GLU A 65 -9.58 13.43 4.77
C GLU A 65 -8.66 12.42 4.09
N THR A 66 -7.51 12.89 3.63
CA THR A 66 -6.48 12.02 3.04
C THR A 66 -5.90 11.11 4.12
N ALA A 67 -6.02 9.81 3.92
CA ALA A 67 -5.64 8.81 4.94
C ALA A 67 -4.46 7.93 4.53
N GLY A 68 -4.12 7.91 3.26
CA GLY A 68 -3.04 7.05 2.76
C GLY A 68 -3.13 6.79 1.28
N ASN A 69 -2.47 5.75 0.82
CA ASN A 69 -2.43 5.45 -0.60
C ASN A 69 -2.33 3.95 -0.85
N PHE A 70 -2.76 3.55 -2.06
CA PHE A 70 -2.51 2.23 -2.63
C PHE A 70 -1.86 2.41 -3.99
N VAL A 71 -0.88 1.57 -4.29
CA VAL A 71 -0.13 1.60 -5.54
C VAL A 71 -0.04 0.19 -6.11
N ALA A 72 -0.29 0.04 -7.41
CA ALA A 72 0.00 -1.19 -8.14
C ALA A 72 1.02 -0.89 -9.21
N TRP A 73 2.02 -1.76 -9.35
CA TRP A 73 3.11 -1.58 -10.33
C TRP A 73 3.56 -2.92 -10.88
N TRP A 74 4.27 -2.88 -11.98
CA TRP A 74 4.86 -4.07 -12.58
C TRP A 74 6.32 -4.21 -12.16
N GLU A 75 6.71 -5.42 -11.73
CA GLU A 75 8.10 -5.82 -11.60
C GLU A 75 8.27 -6.99 -12.55
N GLU A 76 8.95 -6.76 -13.66
CA GLU A 76 9.05 -7.73 -14.75
C GLU A 76 7.63 -8.14 -15.20
N ASP A 77 7.26 -9.40 -15.04
CA ASP A 77 5.97 -9.92 -15.50
C ASP A 77 4.95 -10.07 -14.35
N ARG A 78 5.27 -9.56 -13.16
CA ARG A 78 4.40 -9.68 -11.98
C ARG A 78 3.83 -8.33 -11.57
N ARG A 79 2.55 -8.34 -11.28
CA ARG A 79 1.86 -7.14 -10.77
C ARG A 79 1.88 -7.17 -9.25
N PHE A 80 2.51 -6.18 -8.65
CA PHE A 80 2.59 -6.03 -7.20
C PHE A 80 1.71 -4.89 -6.72
N ILE A 81 1.27 -4.99 -5.46
CA ILE A 81 0.62 -3.87 -4.78
C ILE A 81 1.37 -3.54 -3.49
N GLY A 82 1.32 -2.26 -3.13
CA GLY A 82 1.79 -1.77 -1.86
C GLY A 82 0.86 -0.66 -1.37
N TYR A 83 0.89 -0.37 -0.08
CA TYR A 83 0.03 0.65 0.48
C TYR A 83 0.61 1.19 1.77
N TRP A 84 0.12 2.37 2.15
CA TRP A 84 0.53 3.02 3.38
C TRP A 84 -0.67 3.78 3.92
N LEU A 85 -1.03 3.51 5.17
CA LEU A 85 -2.09 4.23 5.87
C LEU A 85 -1.51 5.01 7.04
N GLY A 86 -2.01 6.22 7.27
CA GLY A 86 -1.65 6.99 8.44
C GLY A 86 -2.04 6.25 9.72
N ARG A 87 -1.22 6.39 10.76
CA ARG A 87 -1.41 5.64 12.01
C ARG A 87 -2.79 5.83 12.64
N ALA A 88 -3.37 7.03 12.52
CA ALA A 88 -4.69 7.32 13.06
C ALA A 88 -5.80 6.44 12.46
N TYR A 89 -5.52 5.82 11.32
CA TYR A 89 -6.51 5.00 10.59
C TYR A 89 -6.30 3.50 10.76
N TRP A 90 -5.30 3.09 11.57
CA TRP A 90 -5.04 1.68 11.83
C TRP A 90 -6.10 1.08 12.77
N GLY A 91 -6.33 -0.23 12.63
CA GLY A 91 -7.17 -0.98 13.56
C GLY A 91 -8.65 -0.64 13.54
N ARG A 92 -9.13 -0.01 12.47
CA ARG A 92 -10.52 0.44 12.35
C ARG A 92 -11.26 -0.17 11.15
N GLY A 93 -10.67 -1.21 10.54
CA GLY A 93 -11.25 -1.84 9.36
C GLY A 93 -11.12 -1.03 8.08
N ILE A 94 -10.49 0.13 8.14
CA ILE A 94 -10.35 1.03 6.98
C ILE A 94 -9.49 0.38 5.89
N GLY A 95 -8.39 -0.26 6.27
CA GLY A 95 -7.51 -0.93 5.31
C GLY A 95 -8.23 -2.00 4.50
N THR A 96 -9.05 -2.81 5.17
CA THR A 96 -9.82 -3.87 4.50
C THR A 96 -10.81 -3.28 3.49
N ARG A 97 -11.51 -2.22 3.87
CA ARG A 97 -12.48 -1.56 3.00
C ARG A 97 -11.78 -0.88 1.82
N ALA A 98 -10.65 -0.21 2.08
CA ALA A 98 -9.88 0.45 1.03
C ALA A 98 -9.29 -0.55 0.05
N LEU A 99 -8.71 -1.65 0.55
CA LEU A 99 -8.14 -2.69 -0.31
C LEU A 99 -9.24 -3.35 -1.15
N THR A 100 -10.40 -3.64 -0.56
CA THR A 100 -11.54 -4.20 -1.29
C THR A 100 -11.92 -3.29 -2.46
N ALA A 101 -12.03 -1.99 -2.21
CA ALA A 101 -12.36 -1.02 -3.26
C ALA A 101 -11.26 -0.94 -4.32
N PHE A 102 -9.99 -1.01 -3.90
CA PHE A 102 -8.86 -0.98 -4.83
C PHE A 102 -8.86 -2.19 -5.75
N LEU A 103 -9.14 -3.38 -5.20
CA LEU A 103 -9.18 -4.63 -5.98
C LEU A 103 -10.31 -4.67 -6.99
N GLU A 104 -11.36 -3.91 -6.80
CA GLU A 104 -12.44 -3.78 -7.79
C GLU A 104 -11.97 -3.03 -9.03
N ARG A 105 -10.98 -2.17 -8.89
CA ARG A 105 -10.44 -1.36 -9.98
C ARG A 105 -9.15 -1.93 -10.57
N GLU A 106 -8.31 -2.53 -9.73
CA GLU A 106 -7.09 -3.19 -10.19
C GLU A 106 -7.41 -4.65 -10.49
N THR A 107 -7.57 -4.96 -11.76
CA THR A 107 -8.08 -6.25 -12.21
C THR A 107 -7.03 -7.23 -12.70
N ALA A 108 -5.76 -6.81 -12.78
CA ALA A 108 -4.68 -7.73 -13.16
C ALA A 108 -4.58 -8.87 -12.14
N ARG A 109 -4.46 -10.09 -12.63
CA ARG A 109 -4.29 -11.28 -11.80
C ARG A 109 -3.24 -12.20 -12.44
N PRO A 110 -2.39 -12.86 -11.63
CA PRO A 110 -2.33 -12.75 -10.17
C PRO A 110 -1.75 -11.42 -9.70
N LEU A 111 -2.14 -11.02 -8.48
CA LEU A 111 -1.56 -9.87 -7.81
C LEU A 111 -0.68 -10.35 -6.66
N TYR A 112 0.44 -9.70 -6.46
CA TYR A 112 1.41 -10.04 -5.42
C TYR A 112 1.53 -8.91 -4.41
N ALA A 113 1.83 -9.28 -3.15
CA ALA A 113 2.17 -8.33 -2.10
C ALA A 113 3.24 -8.97 -1.22
N ASP A 114 4.19 -8.18 -0.74
CA ASP A 114 5.31 -8.73 0.03
C ASP A 114 5.65 -7.88 1.27
N PRO A 115 4.73 -7.78 2.24
CA PRO A 115 5.04 -7.08 3.49
C PRO A 115 6.13 -7.80 4.26
N VAL A 116 6.89 -7.04 5.07
CA VAL A 116 7.91 -7.65 5.93
C VAL A 116 7.26 -8.61 6.92
N VAL A 117 7.95 -9.69 7.27
CA VAL A 117 7.42 -10.77 8.12
C VAL A 117 6.81 -10.25 9.42
N GLY A 118 7.45 -9.26 10.05
CA GLY A 118 6.96 -8.71 11.32
C GLY A 118 5.73 -7.81 11.20
N ASN A 119 5.34 -7.43 9.98
CA ASN A 119 4.15 -6.58 9.78
C ASN A 119 2.89 -7.45 9.70
N THR A 120 2.51 -8.02 10.85
CA THR A 120 1.40 -8.96 10.93
C THR A 120 0.06 -8.33 10.56
N GLY A 121 -0.12 -7.04 10.83
CA GLY A 121 -1.33 -6.33 10.46
C GLY A 121 -1.54 -6.30 8.95
N SER A 122 -0.47 -6.07 8.20
CA SER A 122 -0.54 -6.08 6.74
C SER A 122 -0.81 -7.47 6.19
N VAL A 123 -0.15 -8.50 6.74
CA VAL A 123 -0.39 -9.88 6.32
C VAL A 123 -1.86 -10.26 6.54
N ARG A 124 -2.41 -9.94 7.72
CA ARG A 124 -3.83 -10.24 8.02
C ARG A 124 -4.78 -9.49 7.10
N LEU A 125 -4.49 -8.24 6.82
CA LEU A 125 -5.30 -7.43 5.91
C LEU A 125 -5.37 -8.08 4.53
N LEU A 126 -4.23 -8.47 3.99
CA LEU A 126 -4.15 -9.12 2.69
C LEU A 126 -4.90 -10.46 2.69
N GLU A 127 -4.73 -11.27 3.73
CA GLU A 127 -5.44 -12.54 3.85
C GLU A 127 -6.95 -12.36 3.92
N LYS A 128 -7.42 -11.35 4.62
CA LYS A 128 -8.86 -11.04 4.68
C LYS A 128 -9.43 -10.69 3.31
N CYS A 129 -8.61 -10.17 2.43
CA CYS A 129 -9.03 -9.79 1.07
C CYS A 129 -8.76 -10.88 0.04
N GLY A 130 -8.44 -12.09 0.49
CA GLY A 130 -8.32 -13.25 -0.40
C GLY A 130 -6.92 -13.62 -0.81
N PHE A 131 -5.90 -12.90 -0.36
CA PHE A 131 -4.52 -13.26 -0.67
C PHE A 131 -4.10 -14.49 0.13
N THR A 132 -3.26 -15.31 -0.46
CA THR A 132 -2.73 -16.52 0.17
C THR A 132 -1.20 -16.42 0.27
N ALA A 133 -0.66 -16.68 1.45
CA ALA A 133 0.79 -16.69 1.65
C ALA A 133 1.37 -17.93 0.95
N THR A 134 2.39 -17.74 0.14
CA THR A 134 3.03 -18.78 -0.64
C THR A 134 4.45 -19.12 -0.18
N GLY A 135 5.03 -18.27 0.67
CA GLY A 135 6.39 -18.44 1.16
C GLY A 135 6.98 -17.13 1.57
N THR A 136 8.29 -17.06 1.60
CA THR A 136 9.01 -15.85 1.97
C THR A 136 10.04 -15.51 0.89
N VAL A 137 10.35 -14.21 0.81
CA VAL A 137 11.43 -13.71 -0.05
C VAL A 137 12.29 -12.76 0.78
N ARG A 138 13.58 -12.68 0.46
CA ARG A 138 14.49 -11.82 1.19
C ARG A 138 14.80 -10.58 0.36
N HIS A 139 14.63 -9.41 0.98
CA HIS A 139 15.05 -8.13 0.40
C HIS A 139 16.08 -7.52 1.33
N GLY A 140 17.37 -7.56 0.93
CA GLY A 140 18.45 -7.11 1.79
C GLY A 140 18.53 -7.96 3.06
N GLU A 141 18.42 -7.33 4.22
CA GLU A 141 18.48 -8.02 5.52
C GLU A 141 17.11 -8.47 6.02
N ASN A 142 16.04 -8.05 5.34
CA ASN A 142 14.67 -8.31 5.79
C ASN A 142 14.04 -9.45 5.02
N GLU A 143 13.31 -10.28 5.76
CA GLU A 143 12.51 -11.34 5.19
C GLU A 143 11.07 -10.86 5.05
N HIS A 144 10.47 -11.11 3.88
CA HIS A 144 9.12 -10.68 3.55
C HIS A 144 8.24 -11.88 3.25
N VAL A 145 6.99 -11.79 3.63
CA VAL A 145 5.99 -12.80 3.26
C VAL A 145 5.52 -12.50 1.84
N LEU A 146 5.55 -13.48 0.97
CA LEU A 146 5.00 -13.31 -0.38
C LEU A 146 3.57 -13.84 -0.38
N LEU A 147 2.62 -12.96 -0.71
CA LEU A 147 1.21 -13.33 -0.81
C LEU A 147 0.73 -13.11 -2.24
N VAL A 148 -0.23 -13.93 -2.64
CA VAL A 148 -0.76 -13.93 -4.01
C VAL A 148 -2.28 -13.94 -3.98
N LEU A 149 -2.88 -13.07 -4.79
CA LEU A 149 -4.30 -13.12 -5.12
C LEU A 149 -4.42 -13.67 -6.54
N GLY A 150 -4.91 -14.88 -6.66
CA GLY A 150 -4.93 -15.59 -7.92
C GLY A 150 -6.07 -15.20 -8.84
N GLU A 151 -6.06 -15.76 -10.05
CA GLU A 151 -7.11 -15.57 -11.03
C GLU A 151 -8.43 -16.13 -10.52
N GLY A 152 -9.53 -15.44 -10.83
CA GLY A 152 -10.86 -15.86 -10.39
C GLY A 152 -11.20 -15.45 -8.96
N ALA A 153 -10.31 -14.71 -8.32
CA ALA A 153 -10.55 -14.23 -6.95
C ALA A 153 -11.35 -12.94 -6.94
#